data_581501c1ec5bb5185bb996b79fc148ba
#
_entry.id   581501c1ec5bb5185bb996b79fc148ba
#
_cell.length_a   1.000
_cell.length_b   1.000
_cell.length_c   1.000
_cell.angle_alpha   90.00
_cell.angle_beta   90.00
_cell.angle_gamma   90.00
#
_symmetry.space_group_name_H-M   'P 1'
#
loop_
_entity.id
_entity.type
_entity.pdbx_description
1 polymer ?
#
loop_
_entity_poly.entity_id
_entity_poly.type
_entity_poly.pdbx_seq_one_letter_code
_entity_poly.pdbx_strand_id
1 'polypeptide(L)'
;MKSIRLLVFCLSALSFTAAQAIGGSNGPVSRFPGPQVYRDSTSGTTFYVESDGRHVAAISKEGKLLWVRDPFKDAKLEFYRTYTPQIVSIGKTTWWGEGPPTKVDPSIIITYNSSQFGALKISNGDFLFLGQN
;
A
#
# COMPACT_ATOMS: atom_id res chain seq x y z
N MET A 1 42.29 28.61 60.14
CA MET A 1 42.52 28.03 58.76
C MET A 1 41.30 27.24 58.39
N LYS A 2 40.49 27.76 57.46
CA LYS A 2 39.28 27.08 56.99
C LYS A 2 39.59 26.39 55.66
N SER A 3 39.58 25.07 55.65
CA SER A 3 39.76 24.25 54.46
C SER A 3 38.50 24.29 53.61
N ILE A 4 38.55 24.87 52.40
CA ILE A 4 37.48 24.83 51.40
C ILE A 4 37.63 23.49 50.67
N ARG A 5 36.65 22.59 50.88
CA ARG A 5 36.53 21.36 50.09
C ARG A 5 35.81 21.71 48.79
N LEU A 6 36.56 21.64 47.72
CA LEU A 6 36.05 21.77 46.33
C LEU A 6 35.35 20.47 45.99
N LEU A 7 34.03 20.53 45.88
CA LEU A 7 33.20 19.41 45.42
C LEU A 7 33.22 19.42 43.89
N VAL A 8 33.96 18.50 43.29
CA VAL A 8 33.98 18.31 41.82
C VAL A 8 32.76 17.46 41.51
N PHE A 9 31.74 18.10 40.88
CA PHE A 9 30.64 17.39 40.25
C PHE A 9 31.11 16.82 38.92
N CYS A 10 31.32 15.52 38.86
CA CYS A 10 31.45 14.80 37.59
C CYS A 10 30.06 14.72 36.92
N LEU A 11 29.82 15.57 35.96
CA LEU A 11 28.69 15.42 35.07
C LEU A 11 29.03 14.29 34.08
N SER A 12 28.56 13.08 34.37
CA SER A 12 28.57 11.99 33.41
C SER A 12 27.50 12.27 32.36
N ALA A 13 27.94 12.74 31.20
CA ALA A 13 27.07 12.83 30.03
C ALA A 13 26.71 11.41 29.55
N LEU A 14 25.48 10.99 29.84
CA LEU A 14 24.91 9.80 29.21
C LEU A 14 24.70 10.12 27.72
N SER A 15 25.62 9.64 26.90
CA SER A 15 25.44 9.63 25.47
C SER A 15 24.39 8.55 25.14
N PHE A 16 23.15 8.97 24.90
CA PHE A 16 22.17 8.12 24.26
C PHE A 16 22.53 8.00 22.78
N THR A 17 23.22 6.92 22.42
CA THR A 17 23.28 6.50 21.02
C THR A 17 21.91 5.95 20.66
N ALA A 18 21.13 6.75 19.93
CA ALA A 18 19.92 6.27 19.28
C ALA A 18 20.37 5.22 18.25
N ALA A 19 20.09 3.96 18.52
CA ALA A 19 20.23 2.91 17.54
C ALA A 19 19.20 3.21 16.43
N GLN A 20 19.66 3.68 15.29
CA GLN A 20 18.84 3.78 14.10
C GLN A 20 18.55 2.35 13.63
N ALA A 21 17.32 1.92 13.79
CA ALA A 21 16.85 0.69 13.21
C ALA A 21 16.92 0.82 11.69
N ILE A 22 17.89 0.15 11.07
CA ILE A 22 17.98 0.01 9.63
C ILE A 22 16.91 -0.99 9.22
N GLY A 23 15.91 -0.55 8.49
CA GLY A 23 15.02 -1.42 7.76
C GLY A 23 13.58 -1.47 8.27
N GLY A 24 12.70 -1.16 7.39
CA GLY A 24 11.26 -1.26 7.50
C GLY A 24 10.63 0.04 8.01
N SER A 25 9.79 0.64 7.18
CA SER A 25 8.96 1.75 7.63
C SER A 25 7.98 1.23 8.70
N ASN A 26 8.37 1.31 9.96
CA ASN A 26 7.48 1.01 11.10
C ASN A 26 6.45 2.12 11.32
N GLY A 27 6.13 2.87 10.26
CA GLY A 27 5.08 3.87 10.31
C GLY A 27 3.71 3.23 10.59
N PRO A 28 2.76 4.00 11.12
CA PRO A 28 1.42 3.50 11.35
C PRO A 28 0.80 3.00 10.03
N VAL A 29 0.04 1.90 10.10
CA VAL A 29 -0.73 1.41 8.97
C VAL A 29 -1.78 2.45 8.58
N SER A 30 -1.83 2.82 7.31
CA SER A 30 -2.80 3.79 6.81
C SER A 30 -4.24 3.31 7.05
N ARG A 31 -5.09 4.24 7.43
CA ARG A 31 -6.50 3.94 7.65
C ARG A 31 -7.23 3.84 6.30
N PHE A 32 -8.13 2.87 6.20
CA PHE A 32 -9.02 2.76 5.06
C PHE A 32 -9.88 4.03 4.90
N PRO A 33 -9.83 4.70 3.73
CA PRO A 33 -10.51 5.97 3.51
C PRO A 33 -12.03 5.84 3.30
N GLY A 34 -12.54 4.61 3.21
CA GLY A 34 -13.90 4.30 2.78
C GLY A 34 -13.97 3.85 1.33
N PRO A 35 -15.18 3.59 0.80
CA PRO A 35 -15.38 3.21 -0.59
C PRO A 35 -14.75 4.21 -1.56
N GLN A 36 -14.09 3.70 -2.61
CA GLN A 36 -13.40 4.50 -3.60
C GLN A 36 -13.92 4.19 -4.99
N VAL A 37 -13.86 5.17 -5.87
CA VAL A 37 -14.25 5.04 -7.27
C VAL A 37 -13.13 5.53 -8.16
N TYR A 38 -12.77 4.75 -9.17
CA TYR A 38 -11.82 5.13 -10.21
C TYR A 38 -12.39 4.80 -11.58
N ARG A 39 -12.38 5.77 -12.49
CA ARG A 39 -12.80 5.57 -13.89
C ARG A 39 -11.58 5.59 -14.79
N ASP A 40 -11.37 4.50 -15.51
CA ASP A 40 -10.34 4.44 -16.53
C ASP A 40 -10.83 5.16 -17.81
N SER A 41 -10.12 6.21 -18.18
CA SER A 41 -10.49 7.03 -19.33
C SER A 41 -10.34 6.31 -20.68
N THR A 42 -9.49 5.31 -20.76
CA THR A 42 -9.22 4.56 -21.99
C THR A 42 -10.30 3.54 -22.29
N SER A 43 -10.68 2.72 -21.31
CA SER A 43 -11.73 1.70 -21.47
C SER A 43 -13.14 2.21 -21.14
N GLY A 44 -13.25 3.30 -20.39
CA GLY A 44 -14.51 3.79 -19.83
C GLY A 44 -15.03 2.94 -18.67
N THR A 45 -14.26 1.93 -18.23
CA THR A 45 -14.62 1.08 -17.10
C THR A 45 -14.50 1.84 -15.79
N THR A 46 -15.49 1.70 -14.92
CA THR A 46 -15.49 2.26 -13.57
C THR A 46 -15.25 1.15 -12.57
N PHE A 47 -14.29 1.38 -11.68
CA PHE A 47 -13.92 0.46 -10.61
C PHE A 47 -14.39 1.01 -9.28
N TYR A 48 -14.97 0.14 -8.47
CA TYR A 48 -15.47 0.45 -7.13
C TYR A 48 -14.72 -0.40 -6.11
N VAL A 49 -14.02 0.23 -5.18
CA VAL A 49 -13.58 -0.43 -3.95
C VAL A 49 -14.75 -0.39 -2.99
N GLU A 50 -15.25 -1.56 -2.62
CA GLU A 50 -16.42 -1.70 -1.78
C GLU A 50 -16.16 -1.26 -0.32
N SER A 51 -17.21 -1.17 0.48
CA SER A 51 -17.17 -0.68 1.86
C SER A 51 -16.30 -1.52 2.80
N ASP A 52 -16.04 -2.78 2.45
CA ASP A 52 -15.13 -3.66 3.19
C ASP A 52 -13.64 -3.38 2.92
N GLY A 53 -13.35 -2.56 1.91
CA GLY A 53 -11.97 -2.25 1.49
C GLY A 53 -11.25 -3.40 0.80
N ARG A 54 -11.92 -4.48 0.47
CA ARG A 54 -11.33 -5.71 -0.06
C ARG A 54 -11.79 -6.06 -1.46
N HIS A 55 -13.10 -5.98 -1.70
CA HIS A 55 -13.68 -6.29 -3.00
C HIS A 55 -13.58 -5.11 -3.95
N VAL A 56 -13.28 -5.42 -5.20
CA VAL A 56 -13.30 -4.48 -6.31
C VAL A 56 -14.32 -4.96 -7.32
N ALA A 57 -15.26 -4.11 -7.68
CA ALA A 57 -16.22 -4.34 -8.76
C ALA A 57 -15.82 -3.51 -9.98
N ALA A 58 -15.92 -4.09 -11.18
CA ALA A 58 -15.73 -3.39 -12.44
C ALA A 58 -17.05 -3.28 -13.20
N ILE A 59 -17.41 -2.07 -13.58
CA ILE A 59 -18.62 -1.74 -14.31
C ILE A 59 -18.23 -1.15 -15.66
N SER A 60 -18.80 -1.68 -16.76
CA SER A 60 -18.55 -1.15 -18.09
C SER A 60 -19.11 0.26 -18.26
N LYS A 61 -18.71 0.95 -19.33
CA LYS A 61 -19.26 2.27 -19.66
C LYS A 61 -20.77 2.26 -19.92
N GLU A 62 -21.34 1.10 -20.26
CA GLU A 62 -22.77 0.88 -20.43
C GLU A 62 -23.49 0.54 -19.12
N GLY A 63 -22.79 0.49 -17.99
CA GLY A 63 -23.36 0.17 -16.69
C GLY A 63 -23.48 -1.32 -16.37
N LYS A 64 -22.83 -2.19 -17.16
CA LYS A 64 -22.86 -3.64 -16.97
C LYS A 64 -21.76 -4.06 -16.00
N LEU A 65 -22.10 -4.90 -15.02
CA LEU A 65 -21.12 -5.55 -14.14
C LEU A 65 -20.24 -6.51 -14.97
N LEU A 66 -18.93 -6.27 -14.96
CA LEU A 66 -17.97 -7.11 -15.66
C LEU A 66 -17.43 -8.21 -14.75
N TRP A 67 -17.02 -7.86 -13.55
CA TRP A 67 -16.50 -8.78 -12.54
C TRP A 67 -16.48 -8.15 -11.15
N VAL A 68 -16.41 -9.01 -10.13
CA VAL A 68 -16.11 -8.65 -8.74
C VAL A 68 -15.00 -9.55 -8.25
N ARG A 69 -13.98 -8.99 -7.60
CA ARG A 69 -12.81 -9.73 -7.09
C ARG A 69 -12.43 -9.29 -5.69
N ASP A 70 -11.86 -10.22 -4.94
CA ASP A 70 -11.07 -9.97 -3.74
C ASP A 70 -9.58 -10.24 -4.10
N PRO A 71 -8.83 -9.24 -4.57
CA PRO A 71 -7.50 -9.48 -5.13
C PRO A 71 -6.52 -10.09 -4.14
N PHE A 72 -6.62 -9.73 -2.86
CA PHE A 72 -5.77 -10.25 -1.80
C PHE A 72 -5.96 -11.76 -1.63
N LYS A 73 -7.21 -12.18 -1.55
CA LYS A 73 -7.59 -13.59 -1.38
C LYS A 73 -7.30 -14.40 -2.64
N ASP A 74 -7.66 -13.87 -3.80
CA ASP A 74 -7.50 -14.56 -5.09
C ASP A 74 -6.02 -14.82 -5.41
N ALA A 75 -5.14 -13.89 -5.08
CA ALA A 75 -3.69 -14.02 -5.23
C ALA A 75 -3.01 -14.76 -4.07
N LYS A 76 -3.76 -15.16 -3.04
CA LYS A 76 -3.25 -15.86 -1.85
C LYS A 76 -2.07 -15.12 -1.20
N LEU A 77 -2.18 -13.81 -1.08
CA LEU A 77 -1.11 -13.00 -0.49
C LEU A 77 -0.94 -13.30 0.99
N GLU A 78 0.32 -13.31 1.43
CA GLU A 78 0.66 -13.39 2.85
C GLU A 78 0.32 -12.08 3.57
N PHE A 79 -0.07 -12.18 4.85
CA PHE A 79 -0.26 -10.99 5.67
C PHE A 79 1.06 -10.27 5.90
N TYR A 80 1.00 -8.94 5.77
CA TYR A 80 2.14 -8.06 5.99
C TYR A 80 1.67 -6.80 6.71
N ARG A 81 2.30 -6.44 7.80
CA ARG A 81 2.00 -5.27 8.66
C ARG A 81 0.58 -5.23 9.28
N THR A 82 -0.40 -5.89 8.70
CA THR A 82 -1.77 -5.97 9.23
C THR A 82 -2.41 -7.30 8.85
N TYR A 83 -3.31 -7.79 9.69
CA TYR A 83 -4.15 -8.98 9.43
C TYR A 83 -5.47 -8.63 8.72
N THR A 84 -5.75 -7.35 8.54
CA THR A 84 -6.94 -6.85 7.85
C THR A 84 -6.54 -5.89 6.74
N PRO A 85 -5.82 -6.37 5.69
CA PRO A 85 -5.39 -5.51 4.61
C PRO A 85 -6.59 -4.95 3.86
N GLN A 86 -6.58 -3.64 3.64
CA GLN A 86 -7.64 -2.92 2.93
C GLN A 86 -7.02 -2.03 1.85
N ILE A 87 -7.69 -1.89 0.73
CA ILE A 87 -7.26 -1.07 -0.40
C ILE A 87 -7.40 0.40 -0.01
N VAL A 88 -6.29 1.12 0.00
CA VAL A 88 -6.25 2.55 0.34
C VAL A 88 -6.03 3.44 -0.87
N SER A 89 -5.66 2.86 -2.01
CA SER A 89 -5.47 3.60 -3.26
C SER A 89 -5.81 2.73 -4.45
N ILE A 90 -6.46 3.33 -5.44
CA ILE A 90 -6.77 2.74 -6.74
C ILE A 90 -6.55 3.80 -7.82
N GLY A 91 -5.97 3.43 -8.95
CA GLY A 91 -5.69 4.42 -9.99
C GLY A 91 -5.07 3.84 -11.25
N LYS A 92 -4.63 4.75 -12.12
CA LYS A 92 -3.97 4.38 -13.37
C LYS A 92 -2.64 3.72 -13.10
N THR A 93 -2.35 2.63 -13.82
CA THR A 93 -1.02 2.03 -13.81
C THR A 93 -0.03 2.98 -14.49
N THR A 94 0.99 3.37 -13.76
CA THR A 94 2.22 3.90 -14.34
C THR A 94 3.22 2.75 -14.32
N TRP A 95 3.69 2.32 -15.49
CA TRP A 95 4.66 1.24 -15.57
C TRP A 95 5.97 1.61 -14.89
N TRP A 96 6.42 0.76 -13.97
CA TRP A 96 7.68 0.93 -13.23
C TRP A 96 8.75 -0.10 -13.63
N GLY A 97 8.51 -0.91 -14.67
CA GLY A 97 9.41 -1.96 -15.10
C GLY A 97 10.54 -1.47 -16.01
N GLU A 98 11.68 -2.17 -15.96
CA GLU A 98 12.75 -1.99 -16.93
C GLU A 98 12.35 -2.60 -18.27
N GLY A 99 12.32 -1.79 -19.31
CA GLY A 99 12.05 -2.19 -20.69
C GLY A 99 10.69 -1.74 -21.25
N PRO A 100 10.53 -1.78 -22.60
CA PRO A 100 9.27 -1.40 -23.22
C PRO A 100 8.18 -2.41 -22.85
N PRO A 101 6.96 -1.96 -22.54
CA PRO A 101 5.84 -2.86 -22.27
C PRO A 101 5.51 -3.67 -23.52
N THR A 102 6.04 -4.87 -23.62
CA THR A 102 5.61 -5.82 -24.62
C THR A 102 4.20 -6.28 -24.24
N LYS A 103 3.18 -5.63 -24.81
CA LYS A 103 1.78 -6.07 -24.75
C LYS A 103 1.28 -6.46 -23.36
N VAL A 104 1.40 -5.54 -22.40
CA VAL A 104 0.80 -5.73 -21.08
C VAL A 104 -0.70 -5.49 -21.24
N ASP A 105 -1.51 -6.45 -20.79
CA ASP A 105 -2.96 -6.25 -20.71
C ASP A 105 -3.26 -4.96 -19.93
N PRO A 106 -4.22 -4.13 -20.40
CA PRO A 106 -4.58 -2.93 -19.67
C PRO A 106 -4.93 -3.24 -18.21
N SER A 107 -4.30 -2.52 -17.29
CA SER A 107 -4.41 -2.76 -15.87
C SER A 107 -4.54 -1.44 -15.10
N ILE A 108 -5.04 -1.53 -13.89
CA ILE A 108 -5.03 -0.46 -12.89
C ILE A 108 -4.14 -0.89 -11.72
N ILE A 109 -3.65 0.08 -10.95
CA ILE A 109 -2.87 -0.20 -9.75
C ILE A 109 -3.76 -0.11 -8.52
N ILE A 110 -3.57 -1.03 -7.58
CA ILE A 110 -4.14 -0.96 -6.23
C ILE A 110 -3.03 -1.07 -5.19
N THR A 111 -3.21 -0.36 -4.08
CA THR A 111 -2.30 -0.38 -2.93
C THR A 111 -3.10 -0.65 -1.67
N TYR A 112 -2.61 -1.58 -0.86
CA TYR A 112 -3.16 -1.90 0.45
C TYR A 112 -2.55 -1.04 1.56
N ASN A 113 -3.25 -0.89 2.67
CA ASN A 113 -2.72 -0.25 3.88
C ASN A 113 -1.54 -1.01 4.50
N SER A 114 -1.35 -2.27 4.13
CA SER A 114 -0.14 -3.05 4.42
C SER A 114 1.09 -2.61 3.63
N SER A 115 0.97 -1.67 2.71
CA SER A 115 1.95 -1.26 1.69
C SER A 115 2.24 -2.30 0.58
N GLN A 116 1.52 -3.40 0.56
CA GLN A 116 1.50 -4.33 -0.56
C GLN A 116 0.75 -3.69 -1.73
N PHE A 117 1.21 -3.92 -2.95
CA PHE A 117 0.59 -3.34 -4.14
C PHE A 117 0.71 -4.24 -5.36
N GLY A 118 -0.12 -3.99 -6.35
CA GLY A 118 -0.10 -4.74 -7.59
C GLY A 118 -1.04 -4.20 -8.67
N ALA A 119 -0.96 -4.83 -9.82
CA ALA A 119 -1.76 -4.52 -10.99
C ALA A 119 -2.98 -5.44 -11.08
N LEU A 120 -4.13 -4.86 -11.35
CA LEU A 120 -5.40 -5.54 -11.53
C LEU A 120 -5.82 -5.40 -13.00
N LYS A 121 -5.95 -6.51 -13.72
CA LYS A 121 -6.34 -6.50 -15.13
C LYS A 121 -7.77 -5.96 -15.30
N ILE A 122 -7.94 -5.02 -16.22
CA ILE A 122 -9.26 -4.43 -16.49
C ILE A 122 -10.24 -5.46 -17.01
N SER A 123 -9.78 -6.38 -17.85
CA SER A 123 -10.65 -7.34 -18.55
C SER A 123 -11.31 -8.38 -17.64
N ASN A 124 -10.61 -8.88 -16.63
CA ASN A 124 -11.07 -10.03 -15.84
C ASN A 124 -10.81 -9.89 -14.33
N GLY A 125 -10.10 -8.84 -13.89
CA GLY A 125 -9.79 -8.64 -12.48
C GLY A 125 -8.68 -9.51 -11.93
N ASP A 126 -7.88 -10.18 -12.76
CA ASP A 126 -6.73 -10.93 -12.31
C ASP A 126 -5.69 -9.99 -11.70
N PHE A 127 -5.18 -10.36 -10.54
CA PHE A 127 -4.23 -9.55 -9.79
C PHE A 127 -2.80 -10.07 -9.95
N LEU A 128 -1.89 -9.17 -10.30
CA LEU A 128 -0.46 -9.40 -10.31
C LEU A 128 0.19 -8.64 -9.15
N PHE A 129 0.68 -9.36 -8.15
CA PHE A 129 1.44 -8.77 -7.06
C PHE A 129 2.77 -8.20 -7.58
N LEU A 130 3.06 -6.94 -7.25
CA LEU A 130 4.27 -6.24 -7.72
C LEU A 130 5.27 -5.96 -6.61
N GLY A 131 4.85 -5.96 -5.35
CA GLY A 131 5.76 -5.75 -4.24
C GLY A 131 5.11 -5.22 -2.98
N GLN A 132 5.98 -4.89 -2.02
CA GLN A 132 5.63 -4.27 -0.74
C GLN A 132 6.78 -3.39 -0.26
N ASN A 133 6.47 -2.33 0.48
CA ASN A 133 7.44 -1.40 1.07
C ASN A 133 7.54 -1.57 2.59
#